data_212c7b10b845f799d3a6456af250cc27
#
_entry.id   212c7b10b845f799d3a6456af250cc27
#
_cell.length_a   1.000
_cell.length_b   1.000
_cell.length_c   1.000
_cell.angle_alpha   90.00
_cell.angle_beta   90.00
_cell.angle_gamma   90.00
#
_symmetry.space_group_name_H-M   'P 1'
#
loop_
_entity.id
_entity.type
_entity.pdbx_description
1 polymer ?
#
loop_
_entity_poly.entity_id
_entity_poly.type
_entity_poly.pdbx_seq_one_letter_code
_entity_poly.pdbx_strand_id
1 'polypeptide(L)'
;VKLTWTEPAIADRLAIYEWLELKNPAAAAENDAKIADAAARLVHHPASGKTGRIAGTRELVISPSYLLAYEWAAQRVIVLVIVHTRRRWPPA
;
A
#
# COMPACT_ATOMS: atom_id res chain seq x y z
N VAL A 1 -8.29 0.34 -15.63
CA VAL A 1 -8.78 0.30 -14.26
C VAL A 1 -8.42 1.61 -13.57
N LYS A 2 -9.35 2.17 -12.83
CA LYS A 2 -9.17 3.43 -12.12
C LYS A 2 -8.56 3.17 -10.74
N LEU A 3 -7.56 3.97 -10.36
CA LEU A 3 -6.90 3.88 -9.05
C LEU A 3 -7.42 4.99 -8.12
N THR A 4 -7.79 4.59 -6.90
CA THR A 4 -8.25 5.51 -5.86
C THR A 4 -7.54 5.17 -4.55
N TRP A 5 -7.25 6.18 -3.74
CA TRP A 5 -6.65 6.04 -2.43
C TRP A 5 -7.65 6.49 -1.36
N THR A 6 -7.82 5.69 -0.31
CA THR A 6 -8.63 6.13 0.84
C THR A 6 -7.86 7.16 1.65
N GLU A 7 -8.56 7.91 2.48
CA GLU A 7 -7.90 8.85 3.40
C GLU A 7 -6.93 8.15 4.34
N PRO A 8 -7.28 7.00 4.96
CA PRO A 8 -6.30 6.25 5.76
C PRO A 8 -5.05 5.85 4.99
N ALA A 9 -5.18 5.44 3.73
CA ALA A 9 -4.03 5.07 2.90
C ALA A 9 -3.12 6.26 2.62
N ILE A 10 -3.71 7.42 2.33
CA ILE A 10 -2.96 8.66 2.11
C ILE A 10 -2.21 9.05 3.39
N ALA A 11 -2.90 8.98 4.54
CA ALA A 11 -2.30 9.28 5.84
C ALA A 11 -1.17 8.32 6.19
N ASP A 12 -1.35 7.02 5.93
CA ASP A 12 -0.32 6.01 6.16
C ASP A 12 0.93 6.31 5.34
N ARG A 13 0.75 6.61 4.07
CA ARG A 13 1.85 6.92 3.16
C ARG A 13 2.65 8.13 3.63
N LEU A 14 1.96 9.19 4.06
CA LEU A 14 2.59 10.39 4.58
C LEU A 14 3.36 10.11 5.88
N ALA A 15 2.73 9.39 6.80
CA ALA A 15 3.33 9.05 8.08
C ALA A 15 4.61 8.22 7.90
N ILE A 16 4.61 7.27 6.97
CA ILE A 16 5.79 6.47 6.65
C ILE A 16 6.91 7.35 6.10
N TYR A 17 6.57 8.26 5.19
CA TYR A 17 7.54 9.19 4.62
C TYR A 17 8.19 10.07 5.69
N GLU A 18 7.38 10.69 6.54
CA GLU A 18 7.87 11.56 7.60
C GLU A 18 8.77 10.82 8.60
N TRP A 19 8.37 9.60 8.96
CA TRP A 19 9.16 8.78 9.89
C TRP A 19 10.51 8.39 9.30
N LEU A 20 10.53 7.97 8.02
CA LEU A 20 11.77 7.60 7.35
C LEU A 20 12.66 8.82 7.09
N GLU A 21 12.07 9.97 6.79
CA GLU A 21 12.81 11.21 6.52
C GLU A 21 13.64 11.64 7.73
N LEU A 22 13.13 11.43 8.93
CA LEU A 22 13.87 11.72 10.16
C LEU A 22 15.16 10.89 10.29
N LYS A 23 15.18 9.71 9.69
CA LYS A 23 16.31 8.79 9.76
C LYS A 23 17.22 8.90 8.55
N ASN A 24 16.63 8.97 7.36
CA ASN A 24 17.36 8.97 6.10
C ASN A 24 16.46 9.52 4.99
N PRO A 25 16.62 10.80 4.59
CA PRO A 25 15.79 11.40 3.54
C PRO A 25 15.80 10.64 2.21
N ALA A 26 16.95 10.09 1.81
CA ALA A 26 17.04 9.34 0.56
C ALA A 26 16.20 8.07 0.63
N ALA A 27 16.23 7.38 1.78
CA ALA A 27 15.43 6.17 1.98
C ALA A 27 13.94 6.49 1.99
N ALA A 28 13.53 7.65 2.53
CA ALA A 28 12.15 8.08 2.52
C ALA A 28 11.63 8.27 1.09
N ALA A 29 12.39 8.96 0.25
CA ALA A 29 12.02 9.19 -1.15
C ALA A 29 11.97 7.89 -1.94
N GLU A 30 12.96 7.02 -1.73
CA GLU A 30 13.02 5.72 -2.42
C GLU A 30 11.85 4.82 -2.03
N ASN A 31 11.51 4.76 -0.74
CA ASN A 31 10.39 3.97 -0.27
C ASN A 31 9.06 4.51 -0.80
N ASP A 32 8.89 5.83 -0.82
CA ASP A 32 7.68 6.44 -1.34
C ASP A 32 7.50 6.15 -2.82
N ALA A 33 8.58 6.18 -3.60
CA ALA A 33 8.56 5.81 -5.00
C ALA A 33 8.13 4.35 -5.21
N LYS A 34 8.60 3.43 -4.36
CA LYS A 34 8.19 2.04 -4.41
C LYS A 34 6.70 1.86 -4.14
N ILE A 35 6.16 2.62 -3.19
CA ILE A 35 4.73 2.62 -2.88
C ILE A 35 3.94 3.08 -4.11
N ALA A 36 4.34 4.21 -4.69
CA ALA A 36 3.68 4.77 -5.86
C ALA A 36 3.71 3.81 -7.06
N ASP A 37 4.87 3.19 -7.32
CA ASP A 37 5.05 2.25 -8.41
C ASP A 37 4.21 0.99 -8.22
N ALA A 38 4.14 0.48 -7.00
CA ALA A 38 3.32 -0.69 -6.68
C ALA A 38 1.84 -0.42 -6.96
N ALA A 39 1.34 0.72 -6.50
CA ALA A 39 -0.05 1.11 -6.75
C ALA A 39 -0.32 1.32 -8.25
N ALA A 40 0.60 1.95 -8.96
CA ALA A 40 0.45 2.18 -10.40
C ALA A 40 0.38 0.86 -11.19
N ARG A 41 1.16 -0.15 -10.79
CA ARG A 41 1.11 -1.47 -11.44
C ARG A 41 -0.23 -2.15 -11.28
N LEU A 42 -0.95 -1.89 -10.20
CA LEU A 42 -2.28 -2.47 -9.97
C LEU A 42 -3.29 -1.98 -10.99
N VAL A 43 -3.08 -0.84 -11.63
CA VAL A 43 -3.95 -0.35 -12.70
C VAL A 43 -3.94 -1.31 -13.88
N HIS A 44 -2.80 -1.91 -14.18
CA HIS A 44 -2.63 -2.84 -15.30
C HIS A 44 -2.75 -4.30 -14.88
N HIS A 45 -2.43 -4.59 -13.62
CA HIS A 45 -2.40 -5.95 -13.08
C HIS A 45 -3.10 -6.01 -11.73
N PRO A 46 -4.43 -5.78 -11.69
CA PRO A 46 -5.14 -5.70 -10.40
C PRO A 46 -5.18 -7.02 -9.62
N ALA A 47 -4.92 -8.14 -10.27
CA ALA A 47 -4.88 -9.45 -9.62
C ALA A 47 -3.49 -9.80 -9.04
N SER A 48 -2.50 -8.91 -9.13
CA SER A 48 -1.13 -9.23 -8.71
C SER A 48 -0.95 -9.43 -7.21
N GLY A 49 -1.81 -8.83 -6.38
CA GLY A 49 -1.80 -9.09 -4.94
C GLY A 49 -2.43 -10.45 -4.61
N LYS A 50 -1.98 -11.05 -3.51
CA LYS A 50 -2.59 -12.29 -3.02
C LYS A 50 -3.90 -11.99 -2.28
N THR A 51 -4.72 -13.01 -2.07
CA THR A 51 -5.92 -12.90 -1.24
C THR A 51 -5.57 -12.33 0.12
N GLY A 52 -6.26 -11.28 0.53
CA GLY A 52 -6.00 -10.59 1.78
C GLY A 52 -6.59 -11.31 2.99
N ARG A 53 -6.15 -10.92 4.17
CA ARG A 53 -6.64 -11.45 5.44
C ARG A 53 -8.06 -11.03 5.72
N ILE A 54 -8.46 -9.87 5.19
CA ILE A 54 -9.85 -9.40 5.26
C ILE A 54 -10.57 -9.86 4.00
N ALA A 55 -11.77 -10.42 4.16
CA ALA A 55 -12.57 -10.87 3.03
C ALA A 55 -12.81 -9.74 2.03
N GLY A 56 -12.67 -10.06 0.74
CA GLY A 56 -12.86 -9.09 -0.33
C GLY A 56 -11.65 -8.20 -0.61
N THR A 57 -10.56 -8.37 0.13
CA THR A 57 -9.34 -7.59 -0.07
C THR A 57 -8.21 -8.42 -0.67
N ARG A 58 -7.19 -7.71 -1.16
CA ARG A 58 -5.93 -8.30 -1.63
C ARG A 58 -4.77 -7.56 -0.98
N GLU A 59 -3.64 -8.22 -0.86
CA GLU A 59 -2.43 -7.65 -0.27
C GLU A 59 -1.28 -7.76 -1.25
N LEU A 60 -0.60 -6.64 -1.48
CA LEU A 60 0.59 -6.57 -2.34
C LEU A 60 1.78 -6.18 -1.47
N VAL A 61 2.81 -7.04 -1.45
CA VAL A 61 4.05 -6.73 -0.75
C VAL A 61 4.83 -5.70 -1.57
N ILE A 62 5.11 -4.55 -0.97
CA ILE A 62 5.88 -3.47 -1.61
C ILE A 62 7.37 -3.70 -1.39
N SER A 63 7.74 -4.09 -0.18
CA SER A 63 9.11 -4.35 0.26
C SER A 63 9.07 -5.30 1.44
N PRO A 64 10.21 -5.77 1.96
CA PRO A 64 10.18 -6.57 3.18
C PRO A 64 9.49 -5.89 4.36
N SER A 65 9.44 -4.56 4.38
CA SER A 65 8.91 -3.79 5.50
C SER A 65 7.46 -3.34 5.34
N TYR A 66 6.92 -3.28 4.12
CA TYR A 66 5.60 -2.71 3.88
C TYR A 66 4.76 -3.53 2.92
N LEU A 67 3.47 -3.63 3.23
CA LEU A 67 2.46 -4.19 2.32
C LEU A 67 1.33 -3.18 2.11
N LEU A 68 0.64 -3.32 1.01
CA LEU A 68 -0.48 -2.50 0.61
C LEU A 68 -1.71 -3.40 0.53
N ALA A 69 -2.77 -3.05 1.25
CA ALA A 69 -4.04 -3.76 1.14
C ALA A 69 -4.98 -2.95 0.24
N TYR A 70 -5.66 -3.64 -0.66
CA TYR A 70 -6.54 -2.99 -1.63
C TYR A 70 -7.76 -3.85 -1.95
N GLU A 71 -8.77 -3.20 -2.51
CA GLU A 71 -9.92 -3.86 -3.11
C GLU A 71 -9.87 -3.67 -4.61
N TRP A 72 -10.33 -4.67 -5.33
CA TRP A 72 -10.47 -4.61 -6.79
C TRP A 72 -11.86 -5.08 -7.18
N ALA A 73 -12.66 -4.16 -7.71
CA ALA A 73 -13.99 -4.48 -8.20
C ALA A 73 -14.45 -3.41 -9.19
N ALA A 74 -15.28 -3.79 -10.16
CA ALA A 74 -15.95 -2.87 -11.07
C ALA A 74 -15.02 -1.84 -11.72
N GLN A 75 -13.91 -2.28 -12.32
CA GLN A 75 -12.95 -1.42 -13.02
C GLN A 75 -12.23 -0.43 -12.11
N ARG A 76 -12.18 -0.72 -10.81
CA ARG A 76 -11.56 0.17 -9.83
C ARG A 76 -10.67 -0.61 -8.88
N VAL A 77 -9.49 -0.03 -8.60
CA VAL A 77 -8.61 -0.48 -7.53
C VAL A 77 -8.63 0.61 -6.45
N ILE A 78 -8.94 0.22 -5.23
CA ILE A 78 -8.99 1.13 -4.08
C ILE A 78 -7.92 0.72 -3.09
N VAL A 79 -6.91 1.56 -2.89
CA VAL A 79 -5.88 1.33 -1.87
C VAL A 79 -6.47 1.69 -0.52
N LEU A 80 -6.56 0.71 0.38
CA LEU A 80 -7.22 0.84 1.67
C LEU A 80 -6.29 1.32 2.77
N VAL A 81 -5.10 0.70 2.87
CA VAL A 81 -4.10 1.00 3.89
C VAL A 81 -2.71 0.59 3.40
N ILE A 82 -1.68 1.15 4.03
CA ILE A 82 -0.30 0.69 3.90
C ILE A 82 0.17 0.33 5.30
N VAL A 83 0.68 -0.89 5.47
CA VAL A 83 0.98 -1.46 6.78
C VAL A 83 2.41 -1.95 6.82
N HIS A 84 3.09 -1.72 7.95
CA HIS A 84 4.39 -2.32 8.20
C HIS A 84 4.19 -3.83 8.38
N THR A 85 4.99 -4.65 7.72
CA THR A 85 4.84 -6.10 7.71
C THR A 85 4.95 -6.74 9.10
N ARG A 86 5.60 -6.07 10.05
CA ARG A 86 5.71 -6.53 11.43
C ARG A 86 4.50 -6.15 12.29
N ARG A 87 3.66 -5.23 11.80
CA ARG A 87 2.46 -4.84 12.52
C ARG A 87 1.39 -5.92 12.34
N ARG A 88 0.62 -6.13 13.39
CA ARG A 88 -0.53 -7.03 13.30
C ARG A 88 -1.60 -6.41 12.39
N TRP A 89 -1.92 -7.10 11.31
CA TRP A 89 -2.92 -6.67 10.37
C TRP A 89 -3.88 -7.82 10.05
N PRO A 90 -5.20 -7.62 10.10
CA PRO A 90 -5.85 -6.41 10.63
C PRO A 90 -5.64 -6.30 12.15
N PRO A 91 -5.85 -5.10 12.73
CA PRO A 91 -5.78 -4.93 14.19
C PRO A 91 -6.82 -5.83 14.86
N ALA A 92 -6.44 -6.41 15.98
CA ALA A 92 -7.34 -7.31 16.70
C ALA A 92 -8.46 -6.54 17.38
#